data_4b43634a555f5c45e8796f18c4a82ca1
#
_entry.id   4b43634a555f5c45e8796f18c4a82ca1
#
_cell.length_a   1.000
_cell.length_b   1.000
_cell.length_c   1.000
_cell.angle_alpha   90.00
_cell.angle_beta   90.00
_cell.angle_gamma   90.00
#
_symmetry.space_group_name_H-M   'P 1'
#
loop_
_entity.id
_entity.type
_entity.pdbx_description
1 polymer ?
#
loop_
_entity_poly.entity_id
_entity_poly.type
_entity_poly.pdbx_seq_one_letter_code
_entity_poly.pdbx_strand_id
1 'polypeptide(L)'
;HHEKDGFFYYAQKDSYGSLTPTTLIAGRGNPQSIGLEPGYSIRKEDYNMKKEFYHQGELLRDNRDAPNIGEINQINVFIRFADDPEFPDDRSTYVEIFETDYDEPSLKHYFSEISHDRLTINTLHFPGSLDGSNASYVDSYERSYYQPYSAANSNGYQSQSDRFLREHSLVANALNSISQSVPSSVDLDLDDNGFVDAVSIVVYGTQGAWADLLWPHRTALFNEEVYINGAQVYDYLFM
;
A
#
# COMPACT_ATOMS: atom_id res chain seq x y z
N HIS A 1 -17.24 -9.05 -11.46
CA HIS A 1 -16.84 -10.29 -10.77
C HIS A 1 -15.65 -9.98 -9.87
N HIS A 2 -15.60 -10.62 -8.72
CA HIS A 2 -14.48 -10.52 -7.78
C HIS A 2 -13.86 -11.92 -7.64
N GLU A 3 -12.55 -12.04 -7.76
CA GLU A 3 -11.86 -13.31 -7.58
C GLU A 3 -11.53 -13.53 -6.10
N LYS A 4 -11.91 -14.70 -5.58
CA LYS A 4 -11.59 -15.14 -4.24
C LYS A 4 -11.47 -16.66 -4.24
N ASP A 5 -10.44 -17.20 -3.59
CA ASP A 5 -10.21 -18.64 -3.49
C ASP A 5 -10.19 -19.37 -4.86
N GLY A 6 -9.71 -18.70 -5.93
CA GLY A 6 -9.68 -19.22 -7.30
C GLY A 6 -11.05 -19.25 -7.99
N PHE A 7 -12.07 -18.59 -7.43
CA PHE A 7 -13.39 -18.48 -8.02
C PHE A 7 -13.77 -17.02 -8.24
N PHE A 8 -14.52 -16.77 -9.32
CA PHE A 8 -15.15 -15.47 -9.55
C PHE A 8 -16.52 -15.42 -8.88
N TYR A 9 -16.76 -14.36 -8.13
CA TYR A 9 -18.05 -14.09 -7.48
C TYR A 9 -18.77 -12.96 -8.18
N TYR A 10 -20.10 -13.00 -8.17
CA TYR A 10 -20.88 -11.82 -8.53
C TYR A 10 -20.64 -10.73 -7.50
N ALA A 11 -20.62 -9.47 -7.95
CA ALA A 11 -20.47 -8.32 -7.09
C ALA A 11 -21.78 -7.54 -6.98
N GLN A 12 -22.02 -6.99 -5.82
CA GLN A 12 -23.11 -6.06 -5.54
C GLN A 12 -22.52 -4.68 -5.22
N LYS A 13 -23.35 -3.67 -5.39
CA LYS A 13 -23.02 -2.31 -5.01
C LYS A 13 -23.34 -2.12 -3.54
N ASP A 14 -22.36 -1.64 -2.76
CA ASP A 14 -22.59 -1.23 -1.39
C ASP A 14 -23.25 0.16 -1.30
N SER A 15 -23.49 0.63 -0.08
CA SER A 15 -24.10 1.94 0.17
C SER A 15 -23.25 3.13 -0.30
N TYR A 16 -21.98 2.91 -0.60
CA TYR A 16 -21.01 3.92 -1.09
C TYR A 16 -20.81 3.87 -2.59
N GLY A 17 -21.46 2.92 -3.26
CA GLY A 17 -21.30 2.73 -4.69
C GLY A 17 -20.11 1.86 -5.10
N SER A 18 -19.36 1.31 -4.15
CA SER A 18 -18.29 0.36 -4.41
C SER A 18 -18.84 -1.03 -4.70
N LEU A 19 -18.08 -1.82 -5.48
CA LEU A 19 -18.47 -3.19 -5.81
C LEU A 19 -17.86 -4.15 -4.79
N THR A 20 -18.71 -4.81 -4.01
CA THR A 20 -18.31 -5.83 -3.04
C THR A 20 -18.70 -7.23 -3.51
N PRO A 21 -17.88 -8.28 -3.24
CA PRO A 21 -18.23 -9.63 -3.63
C PRO A 21 -19.45 -10.14 -2.85
N THR A 22 -20.31 -10.87 -3.53
CA THR A 22 -21.40 -11.64 -2.89
C THR A 22 -20.89 -13.05 -2.53
N THR A 23 -21.75 -13.85 -1.94
CA THR A 23 -21.47 -15.28 -1.71
C THR A 23 -21.75 -16.15 -2.95
N LEU A 24 -22.28 -15.58 -4.04
CA LEU A 24 -22.67 -16.33 -5.23
C LEU A 24 -21.53 -16.42 -6.24
N ILE A 25 -21.05 -17.63 -6.48
CA ILE A 25 -20.01 -17.89 -7.48
C ILE A 25 -20.57 -17.65 -8.89
N ALA A 26 -19.84 -16.93 -9.71
CA ALA A 26 -20.23 -16.64 -11.09
C ALA A 26 -20.37 -17.95 -11.90
N GLY A 27 -21.51 -18.06 -12.58
CA GLY A 27 -21.88 -19.25 -13.34
C GLY A 27 -22.47 -20.41 -12.53
N ARG A 28 -22.53 -20.31 -11.19
CA ARG A 28 -23.12 -21.36 -10.32
C ARG A 28 -24.47 -21.00 -9.70
N GLY A 29 -25.15 -19.98 -10.20
CA GLY A 29 -26.46 -19.60 -9.73
C GLY A 29 -27.03 -18.42 -10.49
N ASN A 30 -28.31 -18.11 -10.23
CA ASN A 30 -28.96 -16.98 -10.85
C ASN A 30 -28.72 -15.72 -9.99
N PRO A 31 -27.98 -14.69 -10.47
CA PRO A 31 -27.72 -13.47 -9.73
C PRO A 31 -29.00 -12.70 -9.36
N GLN A 32 -30.06 -12.79 -10.17
CA GLN A 32 -31.35 -12.17 -9.88
C GLN A 32 -32.02 -12.74 -8.62
N SER A 33 -31.72 -14.00 -8.25
CA SER A 33 -32.27 -14.63 -7.04
C SER A 33 -31.80 -13.97 -5.74
N ILE A 34 -30.71 -13.22 -5.77
CA ILE A 34 -30.16 -12.44 -4.65
C ILE A 34 -30.28 -10.93 -4.89
N GLY A 35 -31.16 -10.52 -5.82
CA GLY A 35 -31.47 -9.12 -6.07
C GLY A 35 -30.41 -8.35 -6.86
N LEU A 36 -29.48 -9.05 -7.55
CA LEU A 36 -28.50 -8.37 -8.38
C LEU A 36 -29.09 -7.98 -9.74
N GLU A 37 -28.94 -6.70 -10.06
CA GLU A 37 -29.27 -6.16 -11.37
C GLU A 37 -28.04 -6.21 -12.30
N PRO A 38 -28.22 -6.54 -13.58
CA PRO A 38 -27.12 -6.56 -14.54
C PRO A 38 -26.69 -5.13 -14.92
N GLY A 39 -25.43 -5.01 -15.37
CA GLY A 39 -24.93 -3.78 -15.97
C GLY A 39 -24.37 -2.75 -14.98
N TYR A 40 -24.19 -3.11 -13.71
CA TYR A 40 -23.45 -2.24 -12.80
C TYR A 40 -21.99 -2.12 -13.25
N SER A 41 -21.61 -0.90 -13.49
CA SER A 41 -20.21 -0.49 -13.65
C SER A 41 -19.91 0.65 -12.68
N ILE A 42 -18.65 0.88 -12.40
CA ILE A 42 -18.21 2.12 -11.72
C ILE A 42 -18.72 3.27 -12.58
N ARG A 43 -19.40 4.25 -11.98
CA ARG A 43 -19.87 5.42 -12.74
C ARG A 43 -18.68 6.06 -13.42
N LYS A 44 -18.88 6.55 -14.64
CA LYS A 44 -17.80 7.17 -15.43
C LYS A 44 -17.18 8.37 -14.68
N GLU A 45 -18.00 9.10 -13.94
CA GLU A 45 -17.57 10.22 -13.09
C GLU A 45 -16.67 9.73 -11.96
N ASP A 46 -17.03 8.66 -11.24
CA ASP A 46 -16.24 8.08 -10.17
C ASP A 46 -14.94 7.48 -10.69
N TYR A 47 -14.98 6.83 -11.86
CA TYR A 47 -13.81 6.32 -12.55
C TYR A 47 -12.87 7.46 -12.96
N ASN A 48 -13.39 8.53 -13.58
CA ASN A 48 -12.62 9.68 -14.00
C ASN A 48 -12.03 10.42 -12.81
N MET A 49 -12.77 10.58 -11.72
CA MET A 49 -12.29 11.20 -10.49
C MET A 49 -11.14 10.41 -9.87
N LYS A 50 -11.26 9.08 -9.80
CA LYS A 50 -10.17 8.20 -9.36
C LYS A 50 -8.98 8.27 -10.33
N LYS A 51 -9.23 8.26 -11.64
CA LYS A 51 -8.20 8.37 -12.66
C LYS A 51 -7.47 9.71 -12.59
N GLU A 52 -8.18 10.83 -12.49
CA GLU A 52 -7.58 12.16 -12.36
C GLU A 52 -6.75 12.27 -11.08
N PHE A 53 -7.19 11.64 -10.01
CA PHE A 53 -6.45 11.62 -8.76
C PHE A 53 -5.13 10.83 -8.88
N TYR A 54 -5.17 9.62 -9.44
CA TYR A 54 -3.94 8.87 -9.72
C TYR A 54 -3.04 9.58 -10.75
N HIS A 55 -3.63 10.30 -11.72
CA HIS A 55 -2.88 11.11 -12.68
C HIS A 55 -2.33 12.41 -12.11
N GLN A 56 -2.90 12.99 -11.06
CA GLN A 56 -2.28 14.14 -10.42
C GLN A 56 -0.90 13.80 -9.84
N GLY A 57 -0.76 12.63 -9.25
CA GLY A 57 0.54 12.09 -8.88
C GLY A 57 1.47 11.84 -10.09
N GLU A 58 0.92 11.36 -11.22
CA GLU A 58 1.70 11.13 -12.45
C GLU A 58 2.08 12.41 -13.22
N LEU A 59 1.22 13.44 -13.21
CA LEU A 59 1.51 14.73 -13.88
C LEU A 59 2.62 15.53 -13.21
N LEU A 60 2.93 15.21 -11.95
CA LEU A 60 4.05 15.81 -11.21
C LEU A 60 5.36 15.02 -11.38
N ARG A 61 5.36 13.98 -12.21
CA ARG A 61 6.46 13.01 -12.41
C ARG A 61 7.50 13.45 -13.46
N ASP A 62 7.94 14.69 -13.48
CA ASP A 62 9.15 14.99 -14.23
C ASP A 62 10.38 14.50 -13.46
N ASN A 63 11.03 13.44 -13.95
CA ASN A 63 12.29 12.84 -13.45
C ASN A 63 12.28 12.22 -12.05
N ARG A 64 11.18 11.56 -11.62
CA ARG A 64 11.09 10.89 -10.31
C ARG A 64 11.03 9.37 -10.40
N ASP A 65 11.24 8.81 -11.56
CA ASP A 65 11.26 7.35 -11.71
C ASP A 65 12.54 6.80 -11.10
N ALA A 66 12.41 5.79 -10.25
CA ALA A 66 13.55 5.08 -9.69
C ALA A 66 14.43 4.48 -10.81
N PRO A 67 15.75 4.41 -10.62
CA PRO A 67 16.64 3.77 -11.55
C PRO A 67 16.23 2.32 -11.86
N ASN A 68 16.45 1.90 -13.09
CA ASN A 68 16.15 0.52 -13.53
C ASN A 68 17.41 -0.36 -13.63
N ILE A 69 18.54 0.15 -13.20
CA ILE A 69 19.84 -0.52 -13.13
C ILE A 69 20.58 -0.01 -11.89
N GLY A 70 21.37 -0.89 -11.27
CA GLY A 70 22.19 -0.57 -10.12
C GLY A 70 21.68 -1.23 -8.84
N GLU A 71 21.99 -0.65 -7.72
CA GLU A 71 21.63 -1.17 -6.41
C GLU A 71 20.79 -0.12 -5.66
N ILE A 72 19.49 -0.37 -5.59
CA ILE A 72 18.52 0.49 -4.92
C ILE A 72 18.34 0.06 -3.47
N ASN A 73 18.34 1.01 -2.56
CA ASN A 73 17.98 0.79 -1.17
C ASN A 73 16.53 1.21 -0.94
N GLN A 74 15.68 0.24 -0.65
CA GLN A 74 14.27 0.43 -0.36
C GLN A 74 14.03 0.59 1.14
N ILE A 75 13.17 1.52 1.53
CA ILE A 75 12.63 1.61 2.89
C ILE A 75 11.33 0.83 2.95
N ASN A 76 11.23 -0.11 3.90
CA ASN A 76 9.98 -0.79 4.23
C ASN A 76 9.57 -0.49 5.66
N VAL A 77 8.34 0.03 5.85
CA VAL A 77 7.81 0.37 7.16
C VAL A 77 6.61 -0.50 7.50
N PHE A 78 6.71 -1.21 8.63
CA PHE A 78 5.58 -1.95 9.19
C PHE A 78 4.73 -1.00 10.02
N ILE A 79 3.42 -0.99 9.76
CA ILE A 79 2.47 -0.17 10.51
C ILE A 79 1.29 -0.99 11.02
N ARG A 80 0.78 -0.60 12.19
CA ARG A 80 -0.46 -1.11 12.77
C ARG A 80 -1.24 0.03 13.41
N PHE A 81 -2.50 -0.18 13.66
CA PHE A 81 -3.37 0.81 14.27
C PHE A 81 -3.44 0.64 15.79
N ALA A 82 -4.00 1.64 16.49
CA ALA A 82 -4.05 1.66 17.96
C ALA A 82 -4.79 0.45 18.56
N ASP A 83 -5.72 -0.13 17.82
CA ASP A 83 -6.52 -1.30 18.21
C ASP A 83 -5.97 -2.65 17.71
N ASP A 84 -4.90 -2.64 16.91
CA ASP A 84 -4.28 -3.87 16.41
C ASP A 84 -3.19 -4.41 17.35
N PRO A 85 -3.04 -5.74 17.47
CA PRO A 85 -1.86 -6.34 18.10
C PRO A 85 -0.63 -6.15 17.20
N GLU A 86 0.56 -6.51 17.70
CA GLU A 86 1.76 -6.58 16.88
C GLU A 86 1.65 -7.75 15.87
N PHE A 87 2.40 -7.66 14.77
CA PHE A 87 2.52 -8.72 13.78
C PHE A 87 2.92 -10.04 14.45
N PRO A 88 2.20 -11.15 14.16
CA PRO A 88 2.31 -12.37 14.96
C PRO A 88 3.57 -13.19 14.67
N ASP A 89 4.17 -13.02 13.49
CA ASP A 89 5.32 -13.81 13.06
C ASP A 89 6.64 -13.09 13.38
N ASP A 90 7.73 -13.83 13.45
CA ASP A 90 9.05 -13.28 13.62
C ASP A 90 9.43 -12.38 12.44
N ARG A 91 10.29 -11.41 12.70
CA ARG A 91 10.78 -10.46 11.69
C ARG A 91 11.34 -11.17 10.45
N SER A 92 12.05 -12.26 10.62
CA SER A 92 12.63 -13.04 9.52
C SER A 92 11.61 -13.48 8.49
N THR A 93 10.40 -13.90 8.93
CA THR A 93 9.32 -14.31 8.04
C THR A 93 8.92 -13.21 7.06
N TYR A 94 8.87 -11.98 7.54
CA TYR A 94 8.53 -10.83 6.67
C TYR A 94 9.72 -10.40 5.82
N VAL A 95 10.95 -10.46 6.37
CA VAL A 95 12.19 -10.10 5.64
C VAL A 95 12.40 -11.04 4.44
N GLU A 96 12.13 -12.33 4.59
CA GLU A 96 12.28 -13.33 3.52
C GLU A 96 11.47 -12.97 2.26
N ILE A 97 10.31 -12.34 2.41
CA ILE A 97 9.48 -11.90 1.28
C ILE A 97 10.21 -10.85 0.42
N PHE A 98 11.10 -10.08 1.02
CA PHE A 98 11.84 -9.01 0.34
C PHE A 98 13.24 -9.42 -0.10
N GLU A 99 13.96 -10.20 0.71
CA GLU A 99 15.42 -10.32 0.66
C GLU A 99 15.96 -11.70 0.28
N THR A 100 15.12 -12.74 0.16
CA THR A 100 15.61 -14.09 -0.17
C THR A 100 16.25 -14.11 -1.56
N ASP A 101 17.43 -14.71 -1.64
CA ASP A 101 18.15 -14.92 -2.91
C ASP A 101 17.67 -16.21 -3.61
N TYR A 102 17.73 -16.26 -4.90
CA TYR A 102 17.60 -17.28 -5.96
C TYR A 102 16.72 -18.54 -5.76
N ASP A 103 16.55 -19.06 -4.56
CA ASP A 103 15.83 -20.33 -4.35
C ASP A 103 14.36 -20.16 -3.96
N GLU A 104 13.96 -18.96 -3.53
CA GLU A 104 12.60 -18.65 -3.09
C GLU A 104 12.13 -17.32 -3.71
N PRO A 105 10.84 -17.18 -4.06
CA PRO A 105 10.31 -15.95 -4.63
C PRO A 105 10.35 -14.80 -3.62
N SER A 106 11.13 -13.78 -3.91
CA SER A 106 11.21 -12.54 -3.13
C SER A 106 11.18 -11.32 -4.03
N LEU A 107 11.02 -10.13 -3.45
CA LEU A 107 11.11 -8.87 -4.19
C LEU A 107 12.48 -8.75 -4.88
N LYS A 108 13.56 -8.98 -4.15
CA LYS A 108 14.94 -8.93 -4.64
C LYS A 108 15.17 -9.89 -5.80
N HIS A 109 14.79 -11.15 -5.62
CA HIS A 109 14.91 -12.17 -6.67
C HIS A 109 14.12 -11.79 -7.93
N TYR A 110 12.86 -11.34 -7.76
CA TYR A 110 12.04 -10.93 -8.90
C TYR A 110 12.70 -9.83 -9.73
N PHE A 111 13.20 -8.77 -9.10
CA PHE A 111 13.84 -7.67 -9.83
C PHE A 111 15.21 -8.05 -10.41
N SER A 112 15.97 -8.91 -9.75
CA SER A 112 17.21 -9.47 -10.30
C SER A 112 16.91 -10.26 -11.59
N GLU A 113 15.95 -11.17 -11.56
CA GLU A 113 15.59 -11.97 -12.74
C GLU A 113 15.09 -11.12 -13.91
N ILE A 114 14.10 -10.25 -13.70
CA ILE A 114 13.51 -9.47 -14.80
C ILE A 114 14.46 -8.43 -15.39
N SER A 115 15.47 -8.00 -14.61
CA SER A 115 16.51 -7.08 -15.06
C SER A 115 17.74 -7.78 -15.63
N HIS A 116 17.79 -9.10 -15.63
CA HIS A 116 18.99 -9.91 -15.96
C HIS A 116 20.18 -9.51 -15.08
N ASP A 117 20.00 -9.53 -13.76
CA ASP A 117 20.97 -9.17 -12.73
C ASP A 117 21.54 -7.73 -12.83
N ARG A 118 20.77 -6.83 -13.46
CA ARG A 118 21.20 -5.44 -13.63
C ARG A 118 20.63 -4.51 -12.55
N LEU A 119 19.59 -4.93 -11.85
CA LEU A 119 18.97 -4.21 -10.76
C LEU A 119 18.89 -5.11 -9.53
N THR A 120 19.46 -4.63 -8.42
CA THR A 120 19.34 -5.24 -7.10
C THR A 120 18.54 -4.32 -6.20
N ILE A 121 17.60 -4.85 -5.44
CA ILE A 121 16.85 -4.10 -4.43
C ILE A 121 17.23 -4.65 -3.06
N ASN A 122 17.78 -3.81 -2.20
CA ASN A 122 18.08 -4.12 -0.80
C ASN A 122 17.04 -3.42 0.06
N THR A 123 16.35 -4.13 0.95
CA THR A 123 15.27 -3.56 1.74
C THR A 123 15.68 -3.34 3.19
N LEU A 124 15.55 -2.12 3.67
CA LEU A 124 15.73 -1.77 5.08
C LEU A 124 14.36 -1.76 5.75
N HIS A 125 14.21 -2.56 6.79
CA HIS A 125 12.93 -2.77 7.48
C HIS A 125 12.82 -1.96 8.78
N PHE A 126 11.77 -1.17 8.93
CA PHE A 126 11.54 -0.29 10.09
C PHE A 126 10.17 -0.51 10.73
N PRO A 127 10.03 -0.21 12.04
CA PRO A 127 11.10 0.04 13.00
C PRO A 127 12.07 -1.14 13.11
N GLY A 128 13.31 -0.89 13.52
CA GLY A 128 14.28 -1.96 13.75
C GLY A 128 13.83 -2.90 14.88
N SER A 129 14.09 -4.20 14.73
CA SER A 129 13.87 -5.20 15.77
C SER A 129 15.13 -5.37 16.63
N LEU A 130 14.96 -5.50 17.94
CA LEU A 130 16.07 -5.72 18.88
C LEU A 130 16.22 -7.19 19.31
N ASP A 131 15.17 -7.97 19.25
CA ASP A 131 15.09 -9.33 19.82
C ASP A 131 14.62 -10.39 18.81
N GLY A 132 14.50 -10.02 17.52
CA GLY A 132 14.01 -10.89 16.45
C GLY A 132 12.51 -10.91 16.28
N SER A 133 11.73 -10.40 17.25
CA SER A 133 10.30 -10.16 17.06
C SER A 133 10.07 -9.06 16.03
N ASN A 134 8.91 -9.01 15.39
CA ASN A 134 8.59 -7.87 14.56
C ASN A 134 8.34 -6.63 15.44
N ALA A 135 8.61 -5.46 14.88
CA ALA A 135 8.29 -4.17 15.47
C ALA A 135 7.63 -3.31 14.39
N SER A 136 6.58 -2.60 14.75
CA SER A 136 5.82 -1.74 13.84
C SER A 136 5.62 -0.34 14.41
N TYR A 137 5.45 0.63 13.53
CA TYR A 137 4.88 1.92 13.90
C TYR A 137 3.43 1.71 14.34
N VAL A 138 3.08 2.28 15.48
CA VAL A 138 1.71 2.25 16.01
C VAL A 138 1.07 3.60 15.73
N ASP A 139 0.06 3.61 14.86
CA ASP A 139 -0.69 4.83 14.64
C ASP A 139 -1.59 5.17 15.83
N SER A 140 -1.88 6.47 16.02
CA SER A 140 -2.71 6.96 17.11
C SER A 140 -4.20 6.68 16.94
N TYR A 141 -4.63 6.41 15.71
CA TYR A 141 -6.01 6.10 15.38
C TYR A 141 -6.24 4.59 15.28
N GLU A 142 -7.48 4.18 15.56
CA GLU A 142 -7.94 2.82 15.31
C GLU A 142 -8.09 2.54 13.81
N ARG A 143 -8.03 1.29 13.42
CA ARG A 143 -8.24 0.84 12.04
C ARG A 143 -9.52 1.39 11.43
N SER A 144 -10.59 1.50 12.21
CA SER A 144 -11.89 2.03 11.79
C SER A 144 -11.83 3.44 11.21
N TYR A 145 -10.87 4.26 11.66
CA TYR A 145 -10.62 5.61 11.13
C TYR A 145 -10.18 5.60 9.66
N TYR A 146 -9.46 4.56 9.24
CA TYR A 146 -8.96 4.36 7.88
C TYR A 146 -9.88 3.55 6.98
N GLN A 147 -11.09 3.25 7.45
CA GLN A 147 -12.14 2.57 6.70
C GLN A 147 -13.24 3.54 6.28
N PRO A 148 -14.09 3.19 5.29
CA PRO A 148 -15.21 4.04 4.90
C PRO A 148 -16.18 4.30 6.05
N TYR A 149 -16.76 5.50 6.09
CA TYR A 149 -17.85 5.83 6.98
C TYR A 149 -19.06 4.90 6.74
N SER A 150 -19.67 4.44 7.83
CA SER A 150 -20.95 3.73 7.81
C SER A 150 -21.73 3.99 9.10
N ALA A 151 -22.99 3.55 9.15
CA ALA A 151 -23.76 3.59 10.40
C ALA A 151 -23.11 2.79 11.53
N ALA A 152 -22.30 1.76 11.20
CA ALA A 152 -21.51 0.97 12.14
C ALA A 152 -20.10 1.53 12.36
N ASN A 153 -19.62 2.42 11.50
CA ASN A 153 -18.32 3.06 11.57
C ASN A 153 -18.46 4.58 11.39
N SER A 154 -18.80 5.27 12.46
CA SER A 154 -18.98 6.73 12.44
C SER A 154 -17.66 7.52 12.34
N ASN A 155 -16.52 6.88 12.60
CA ASN A 155 -15.20 7.50 12.53
C ASN A 155 -14.56 7.38 11.13
N GLY A 156 -15.14 6.61 10.24
CA GLY A 156 -14.62 6.36 8.90
C GLY A 156 -14.57 7.60 8.01
N TYR A 157 -13.73 7.55 6.97
CA TYR A 157 -13.62 8.65 5.99
C TYR A 157 -14.90 8.78 5.16
N GLN A 158 -15.27 10.04 4.84
CA GLN A 158 -16.56 10.36 4.21
C GLN A 158 -16.42 10.81 2.75
N SER A 159 -15.21 11.08 2.30
CA SER A 159 -14.94 11.53 0.91
C SER A 159 -13.58 11.03 0.44
N GLN A 160 -13.32 11.12 -0.86
CA GLN A 160 -12.00 10.79 -1.41
C GLN A 160 -10.92 11.74 -0.86
N SER A 161 -11.22 13.03 -0.76
CA SER A 161 -10.29 14.00 -0.15
C SER A 161 -9.94 13.63 1.29
N ASP A 162 -10.93 13.27 2.11
CA ASP A 162 -10.72 12.85 3.49
C ASP A 162 -9.90 11.56 3.55
N ARG A 163 -10.20 10.58 2.67
CA ARG A 163 -9.42 9.36 2.53
C ARG A 163 -7.93 9.66 2.29
N PHE A 164 -7.63 10.52 1.32
CA PHE A 164 -6.24 10.83 0.96
C PHE A 164 -5.50 11.62 2.03
N LEU A 165 -6.18 12.56 2.69
CA LEU A 165 -5.58 13.28 3.81
C LEU A 165 -5.19 12.31 4.93
N ARG A 166 -6.07 11.35 5.27
CA ARG A 166 -5.78 10.34 6.30
C ARG A 166 -4.65 9.41 5.90
N GLU A 167 -4.64 8.95 4.65
CA GLU A 167 -3.59 8.08 4.12
C GLU A 167 -2.24 8.76 4.12
N HIS A 168 -2.16 9.99 3.58
CA HIS A 168 -0.91 10.74 3.54
C HIS A 168 -0.41 11.10 4.94
N SER A 169 -1.29 11.48 5.85
CA SER A 169 -0.89 11.73 7.24
C SER A 169 -0.39 10.47 7.93
N LEU A 170 -1.02 9.31 7.70
CA LEU A 170 -0.56 8.01 8.21
C LEU A 170 0.87 7.69 7.71
N VAL A 171 1.06 7.76 6.40
CA VAL A 171 2.35 7.48 5.76
C VAL A 171 3.43 8.45 6.23
N ALA A 172 3.12 9.75 6.24
CA ALA A 172 4.06 10.79 6.70
C ALA A 172 4.46 10.59 8.18
N ASN A 173 3.50 10.29 9.06
CA ASN A 173 3.77 10.04 10.47
C ASN A 173 4.65 8.80 10.67
N ALA A 174 4.36 7.71 9.97
CA ALA A 174 5.14 6.48 10.02
C ALA A 174 6.58 6.73 9.53
N LEU A 175 6.77 7.38 8.39
CA LEU A 175 8.08 7.71 7.83
C LEU A 175 8.87 8.68 8.73
N ASN A 176 8.24 9.73 9.27
CA ASN A 176 8.87 10.66 10.18
C ASN A 176 9.34 9.96 11.47
N SER A 177 8.58 8.97 11.96
CA SER A 177 8.94 8.22 13.16
C SER A 177 10.23 7.42 13.02
N ILE A 178 10.57 6.99 11.79
CA ILE A 178 11.75 6.16 11.51
C ILE A 178 12.91 6.95 10.87
N SER A 179 12.69 8.17 10.42
CA SER A 179 13.64 8.96 9.64
C SER A 179 15.02 9.05 10.28
N GLN A 180 15.08 9.24 11.60
CA GLN A 180 16.34 9.31 12.36
C GLN A 180 16.99 7.94 12.61
N SER A 181 16.28 6.85 12.34
CA SER A 181 16.78 5.49 12.49
C SER A 181 17.39 4.94 11.20
N VAL A 182 17.16 5.61 10.09
CA VAL A 182 17.80 5.26 8.80
C VAL A 182 19.26 5.71 8.84
N PRO A 183 20.24 4.82 8.67
CA PRO A 183 21.64 5.21 8.70
C PRO A 183 21.95 6.24 7.60
N SER A 184 22.61 7.33 7.97
CA SER A 184 22.95 8.40 7.03
C SER A 184 23.93 7.98 5.92
N SER A 185 24.55 6.81 6.06
CA SER A 185 25.42 6.22 5.03
C SER A 185 24.67 5.45 3.95
N VAL A 186 23.36 5.24 4.12
CA VAL A 186 22.53 4.56 3.12
C VAL A 186 22.11 5.58 2.07
N ASP A 187 22.48 5.29 0.84
CA ASP A 187 22.03 6.02 -0.33
C ASP A 187 20.59 5.58 -0.67
N LEU A 188 19.67 6.53 -0.69
CA LEU A 188 18.26 6.32 -0.99
C LEU A 188 17.83 6.94 -2.32
N ASP A 189 18.76 7.60 -3.01
CA ASP A 189 18.54 8.39 -4.23
C ASP A 189 19.73 8.13 -5.18
N LEU A 190 19.72 6.94 -5.79
CA LEU A 190 20.83 6.41 -6.58
C LEU A 190 21.17 7.28 -7.82
N ASP A 191 20.20 8.01 -8.35
CA ASP A 191 20.38 8.86 -9.53
C ASP A 191 20.48 10.36 -9.22
N ASP A 192 20.58 10.71 -7.93
CA ASP A 192 20.71 12.09 -7.43
C ASP A 192 19.58 13.02 -7.90
N ASN A 193 18.37 12.49 -8.07
CA ASN A 193 17.21 13.29 -8.51
C ASN A 193 16.48 14.03 -7.37
N GLY A 194 16.89 13.79 -6.13
CA GLY A 194 16.35 14.39 -4.91
C GLY A 194 15.17 13.64 -4.31
N PHE A 195 14.82 12.47 -4.84
CA PHE A 195 13.72 11.64 -4.35
C PHE A 195 14.20 10.26 -3.89
N VAL A 196 13.52 9.72 -2.87
CA VAL A 196 13.77 8.34 -2.42
C VAL A 196 13.28 7.37 -3.48
N ASP A 197 14.15 6.48 -3.95
CA ASP A 197 13.90 5.56 -5.05
C ASP A 197 12.78 4.57 -4.79
N ALA A 198 12.68 4.03 -3.57
CA ALA A 198 11.67 3.02 -3.25
C ALA A 198 11.23 3.05 -1.78
N VAL A 199 9.92 3.10 -1.59
CA VAL A 199 9.30 3.04 -0.26
C VAL A 199 8.12 2.08 -0.30
N SER A 200 8.03 1.17 0.67
CA SER A 200 6.88 0.31 0.89
C SER A 200 6.35 0.44 2.32
N ILE A 201 5.05 0.36 2.44
CA ILE A 201 4.32 0.41 3.72
C ILE A 201 3.56 -0.91 3.86
N VAL A 202 3.93 -1.72 4.85
CA VAL A 202 3.24 -2.99 5.16
C VAL A 202 2.27 -2.76 6.31
N VAL A 203 0.98 -2.94 6.03
CA VAL A 203 -0.10 -2.71 7.00
C VAL A 203 -0.49 -4.02 7.66
N TYR A 204 -0.55 -4.01 9.00
CA TYR A 204 -1.07 -5.14 9.76
C TYR A 204 -2.51 -5.49 9.34
N GLY A 205 -2.82 -6.78 9.29
CA GLY A 205 -4.19 -7.29 9.15
C GLY A 205 -4.69 -7.33 7.69
N THR A 206 -5.99 -7.36 7.53
CA THR A 206 -6.61 -7.51 6.20
C THR A 206 -6.82 -6.18 5.52
N GLN A 207 -6.53 -6.15 4.22
CA GLN A 207 -6.96 -5.05 3.36
C GLN A 207 -8.51 -4.99 3.33
N GLY A 208 -9.11 -3.85 3.34
CA GLY A 208 -10.55 -3.67 3.21
C GLY A 208 -11.11 -4.15 1.86
N ALA A 209 -12.24 -3.59 1.45
CA ALA A 209 -12.77 -3.81 0.12
C ALA A 209 -11.86 -3.19 -0.96
N TRP A 210 -12.01 -3.63 -2.20
CA TRP A 210 -11.28 -3.09 -3.34
C TRP A 210 -11.41 -1.57 -3.43
N ALA A 211 -10.27 -0.89 -3.56
CA ALA A 211 -10.15 0.57 -3.62
C ALA A 211 -10.49 1.33 -2.32
N ASP A 212 -10.64 0.65 -1.19
CA ASP A 212 -10.60 1.30 0.12
C ASP A 212 -9.18 1.79 0.45
N LEU A 213 -9.02 2.65 1.46
CA LEU A 213 -7.74 3.23 1.83
C LEU A 213 -6.67 2.15 2.10
N LEU A 214 -7.03 1.09 2.82
CA LEU A 214 -6.10 0.01 3.19
C LEU A 214 -5.87 -1.03 2.08
N TRP A 215 -6.44 -0.85 0.89
CA TRP A 215 -6.19 -1.73 -0.24
C TRP A 215 -4.79 -1.51 -0.82
N PRO A 216 -4.05 -2.59 -1.15
CA PRO A 216 -2.71 -2.45 -1.75
C PRO A 216 -2.72 -1.62 -3.03
N HIS A 217 -1.91 -0.58 -3.06
CA HIS A 217 -1.80 0.30 -4.23
C HIS A 217 -0.52 1.13 -4.19
N ARG A 218 -0.11 1.65 -5.35
CA ARG A 218 0.94 2.66 -5.47
C ARG A 218 0.32 4.03 -5.61
N THR A 219 0.85 5.01 -4.90
CA THR A 219 0.46 6.41 -5.05
C THR A 219 1.60 7.35 -4.63
N ALA A 220 1.36 8.66 -4.65
CA ALA A 220 2.33 9.68 -4.32
C ALA A 220 1.93 10.47 -3.08
N LEU A 221 2.91 10.85 -2.26
CA LEU A 221 2.75 11.65 -1.04
C LEU A 221 2.79 13.15 -1.38
N PHE A 222 1.72 13.67 -1.98
CA PHE A 222 1.69 15.04 -2.48
C PHE A 222 1.06 16.07 -1.52
N ASN A 223 0.44 15.63 -0.41
CA ASN A 223 -0.12 16.53 0.61
C ASN A 223 0.81 16.73 1.80
N GLU A 224 1.89 15.97 1.88
CA GLU A 224 2.85 15.99 2.97
C GLU A 224 4.27 15.98 2.39
N GLU A 225 5.21 16.58 3.09
CA GLU A 225 6.62 16.55 2.72
C GLU A 225 7.39 15.78 3.80
N VAL A 226 8.05 14.71 3.41
CA VAL A 226 8.91 13.90 4.27
C VAL A 226 10.27 13.76 3.62
N TYR A 227 11.34 14.00 4.38
CA TYR A 227 12.73 13.85 3.91
C TYR A 227 13.46 12.83 4.75
N ILE A 228 14.18 11.92 4.12
CA ILE A 228 15.05 10.93 4.75
C ILE A 228 16.41 11.00 4.06
N ASN A 229 17.47 11.17 4.85
CA ASN A 229 18.85 11.35 4.35
C ASN A 229 19.03 12.47 3.29
N GLY A 230 18.12 13.45 3.27
CA GLY A 230 18.13 14.56 2.32
C GLY A 230 17.29 14.36 1.07
N ALA A 231 16.84 13.14 0.78
CA ALA A 231 15.93 12.84 -0.33
C ALA A 231 14.47 12.91 0.11
N GLN A 232 13.59 13.45 -0.74
CA GLN A 232 12.16 13.55 -0.48
C GLN A 232 11.47 12.21 -0.75
N VAL A 233 10.65 11.73 0.19
CA VAL A 233 9.72 10.63 -0.10
C VAL A 233 8.54 11.17 -0.89
N TYR A 234 8.34 10.66 -2.09
CA TYR A 234 7.23 11.04 -2.93
C TYR A 234 6.36 9.84 -3.33
N ASP A 235 6.92 8.88 -4.04
CA ASP A 235 6.20 7.65 -4.40
C ASP A 235 6.29 6.61 -3.27
N TYR A 236 5.20 5.89 -3.02
CA TYR A 236 5.20 4.75 -2.10
C TYR A 236 4.25 3.66 -2.56
N LEU A 237 4.55 2.44 -2.14
CA LEU A 237 3.71 1.25 -2.29
C LEU A 237 3.04 0.94 -0.94
N PHE A 238 1.73 0.90 -0.92
CA PHE A 238 0.93 0.50 0.23
C PHE A 238 0.52 -0.97 0.08
N MET A 239 0.85 -1.84 1.07
CA MET A 239 0.67 -3.30 1.01
C MET A 239 -0.07 -3.84 2.23
#